data_857f5120712183658749ffb2f9eb5064
#
_entry.id   857f5120712183658749ffb2f9eb5064
#
_cell.length_a   1.000
_cell.length_b   1.000
_cell.length_c   1.000
_cell.angle_alpha   90.00
_cell.angle_beta   90.00
_cell.angle_gamma   90.00
#
_symmetry.space_group_name_H-M   'P 1'
#
loop_
_entity.id
_entity.type
_entity.pdbx_description
1 polymer ?
#
loop_
_entity_poly.entity_id
_entity_poly.type
_entity_poly.pdbx_seq_one_letter_code
_entity_poly.pdbx_strand_id
1 'polypeptide(L)'
;MTVRLKLWLEKNSLRRPFTHLAEETGVGNSTIRMVFDDYADRLRENLKFETPEVLGIVEIHLIRRSRAVFTNIPSCFVVEMLPDRNKTTVARFLSDLPDKWRIRCVAIDMWRPYQDAVREALPGVPVVVDKFHVLKMANAALDALRKTVGGTLHPEKRRSLMRYRHVLLKRFASLNEVQRKRLDEWGKNFPVLAKAHHAKERFYEIYDAPSRSEATRRYKEWDENLDPEIRTSFGALLTAFQNWEGPILAYFDHRVTNACTESANNLIRAVQRMGRGYSFDVLRTRILLNRHGAHRMKPFRRYDKRNLVAEEGMGYGLPSTEMESEEISLGVDTSTLLDLTEKGEI
;
A
#
# COMPACT_ATOMS: atom_id res chain seq x y z
N MET A 1 -26.68 31.59 4.86
CA MET A 1 -25.43 31.03 5.44
C MET A 1 -24.42 32.18 5.63
N THR A 2 -23.79 32.28 6.80
CA THR A 2 -22.77 33.31 7.08
C THR A 2 -21.44 32.94 6.39
N VAL A 3 -20.59 33.94 6.10
CA VAL A 3 -19.26 33.73 5.51
C VAL A 3 -18.41 32.80 6.39
N ARG A 4 -18.47 32.96 7.71
CA ARG A 4 -17.74 32.13 8.66
C ARG A 4 -18.15 30.66 8.59
N LEU A 5 -19.45 30.38 8.48
CA LEU A 5 -19.96 29.00 8.33
C LEU A 5 -19.56 28.41 6.98
N LYS A 6 -19.62 29.21 5.89
CA LYS A 6 -19.16 28.75 4.57
C LYS A 6 -17.71 28.32 4.62
N LEU A 7 -16.80 29.15 5.14
CA LEU A 7 -15.38 28.83 5.27
C LEU A 7 -15.10 27.60 6.15
N TRP A 8 -15.91 27.40 7.18
CA TRP A 8 -15.81 26.23 8.03
C TRP A 8 -16.27 24.97 7.29
N LEU A 9 -17.38 25.02 6.56
CA LEU A 9 -17.89 23.93 5.74
C LEU A 9 -16.89 23.56 4.62
N GLU A 10 -16.28 24.52 3.95
CA GLU A 10 -15.26 24.30 2.92
C GLU A 10 -14.14 23.40 3.44
N LYS A 11 -13.53 23.73 4.58
CA LYS A 11 -12.43 22.95 5.16
C LYS A 11 -12.87 21.58 5.67
N ASN A 12 -14.04 21.50 6.31
CA ASN A 12 -14.52 20.26 6.90
C ASN A 12 -15.12 19.30 5.89
N SER A 13 -15.69 19.80 4.79
CA SER A 13 -16.27 18.97 3.73
C SER A 13 -15.26 18.08 3.00
N LEU A 14 -13.97 18.42 3.03
CA LEU A 14 -12.92 17.55 2.51
C LEU A 14 -12.62 16.34 3.42
N ARG A 15 -12.95 16.42 4.72
CA ARG A 15 -12.53 15.44 5.74
C ARG A 15 -13.68 14.65 6.35
N ARG A 16 -14.86 15.26 6.45
CA ARG A 16 -16.00 14.71 7.17
C ARG A 16 -17.16 14.37 6.21
N PRO A 17 -17.96 13.33 6.50
CA PRO A 17 -19.17 13.04 5.73
C PRO A 17 -20.11 14.24 5.66
N PHE A 18 -20.76 14.44 4.52
CA PHE A 18 -21.72 15.55 4.36
C PHE A 18 -22.90 15.42 5.30
N THR A 19 -23.36 14.20 5.56
CA THR A 19 -24.44 13.93 6.53
C THR A 19 -24.09 14.39 7.92
N HIS A 20 -22.87 14.14 8.41
CA HIS A 20 -22.45 14.61 9.73
C HIS A 20 -22.37 16.15 9.81
N LEU A 21 -21.91 16.79 8.71
CA LEU A 21 -21.89 18.25 8.64
C LEU A 21 -23.31 18.83 8.60
N ALA A 22 -24.25 18.15 7.92
CA ALA A 22 -25.65 18.57 7.90
C ALA A 22 -26.31 18.46 9.28
N GLU A 23 -26.09 17.36 9.98
CA GLU A 23 -26.58 17.14 11.34
C GLU A 23 -26.04 18.21 12.33
N GLU A 24 -24.75 18.56 12.22
CA GLU A 24 -24.10 19.51 13.12
C GLU A 24 -24.50 20.97 12.85
N THR A 25 -24.69 21.31 11.57
CA THR A 25 -24.88 22.71 11.17
C THR A 25 -26.32 23.09 10.82
N GLY A 26 -27.22 22.10 10.66
CA GLY A 26 -28.57 22.31 10.12
C GLY A 26 -28.59 22.68 8.63
N VAL A 27 -27.47 22.68 7.93
CA VAL A 27 -27.38 22.98 6.50
C VAL A 27 -27.67 21.73 5.68
N GLY A 28 -28.52 21.84 4.67
CA GLY A 28 -28.89 20.70 3.81
C GLY A 28 -27.70 20.10 3.06
N ASN A 29 -27.71 18.76 2.86
CA ASN A 29 -26.65 18.01 2.19
C ASN A 29 -26.32 18.55 0.78
N SER A 30 -27.33 18.99 0.02
CA SER A 30 -27.13 19.59 -1.31
C SER A 30 -26.33 20.88 -1.26
N THR A 31 -26.62 21.75 -0.29
CA THR A 31 -25.88 22.99 -0.08
C THR A 31 -24.44 22.73 0.35
N ILE A 32 -24.22 21.73 1.25
CA ILE A 32 -22.87 21.33 1.65
C ILE A 32 -22.10 20.77 0.46
N ARG A 33 -22.77 19.99 -0.40
CA ARG A 33 -22.17 19.46 -1.62
C ARG A 33 -21.76 20.58 -2.58
N MET A 34 -22.60 21.56 -2.78
CA MET A 34 -22.29 22.73 -3.61
C MET A 34 -21.09 23.53 -3.06
N VAL A 35 -21.04 23.75 -1.74
CA VAL A 35 -19.89 24.39 -1.08
C VAL A 35 -18.61 23.57 -1.25
N PHE A 36 -18.70 22.24 -1.18
CA PHE A 36 -17.58 21.34 -1.42
C PHE A 36 -17.08 21.43 -2.87
N ASP A 37 -17.96 21.40 -3.84
CA ASP A 37 -17.61 21.44 -5.27
C ASP A 37 -16.96 22.79 -5.62
N ASP A 38 -17.55 23.93 -5.21
CA ASP A 38 -16.96 25.27 -5.35
C ASP A 38 -15.56 25.38 -4.73
N TYR A 39 -15.39 24.81 -3.54
CA TYR A 39 -14.12 24.86 -2.84
C TYR A 39 -13.06 23.97 -3.52
N ALA A 40 -13.48 22.81 -3.98
CA ALA A 40 -12.63 21.89 -4.72
C ALA A 40 -12.12 22.53 -6.02
N ASP A 41 -12.95 23.22 -6.76
CA ASP A 41 -12.58 23.87 -8.03
C ASP A 41 -11.56 24.99 -7.78
N ARG A 42 -11.80 25.86 -6.79
CA ARG A 42 -10.82 26.88 -6.38
C ARG A 42 -9.48 26.31 -5.92
N LEU A 43 -9.50 25.15 -5.24
CA LEU A 43 -8.25 24.49 -4.85
C LEU A 43 -7.51 23.92 -6.06
N ARG A 44 -8.23 23.34 -7.05
CA ARG A 44 -7.63 22.82 -8.28
C ARG A 44 -6.92 23.90 -9.10
N GLU A 45 -7.53 25.08 -9.23
CA GLU A 45 -6.94 26.24 -9.93
C GLU A 45 -5.61 26.68 -9.32
N ASN A 46 -5.47 26.54 -8.01
CA ASN A 46 -4.28 26.96 -7.26
C ASN A 46 -3.24 25.84 -7.06
N LEU A 47 -3.54 24.63 -7.52
CA LEU A 47 -2.64 23.49 -7.39
C LEU A 47 -1.59 23.46 -8.48
N LYS A 48 -0.32 23.66 -8.10
CA LYS A 48 0.80 23.30 -8.96
C LYS A 48 1.00 21.79 -8.88
N PHE A 49 0.73 21.13 -9.97
CA PHE A 49 1.00 19.70 -10.13
C PHE A 49 2.50 19.52 -10.44
N GLU A 50 3.16 18.67 -9.67
CA GLU A 50 4.55 18.27 -9.94
C GLU A 50 4.56 16.81 -10.42
N THR A 51 5.12 16.58 -11.58
CA THR A 51 5.31 15.23 -12.10
C THR A 51 6.37 14.49 -11.28
N PRO A 52 6.03 13.32 -10.72
CA PRO A 52 6.96 12.54 -9.88
C PRO A 52 8.11 11.97 -10.71
N GLU A 53 9.30 11.88 -10.13
CA GLU A 53 10.42 11.16 -10.75
C GLU A 53 10.20 9.64 -10.77
N VAL A 54 9.53 9.12 -9.76
CA VAL A 54 9.18 7.69 -9.64
C VAL A 54 7.69 7.57 -9.43
N LEU A 55 7.02 7.01 -10.43
CA LEU A 55 5.57 6.88 -10.48
C LEU A 55 5.15 5.44 -10.16
N GLY A 56 4.17 5.27 -9.29
CA GLY A 56 3.51 3.99 -9.05
C GLY A 56 2.15 3.94 -9.75
N ILE A 57 1.83 2.82 -10.38
CA ILE A 57 0.50 2.55 -10.95
C ILE A 57 0.00 1.24 -10.37
N VAL A 58 -1.16 1.30 -9.71
CA VAL A 58 -1.82 0.10 -9.18
C VAL A 58 -3.30 0.11 -9.49
N GLU A 59 -3.88 -1.07 -9.38
CA GLU A 59 -5.32 -1.23 -9.44
C GLU A 59 -5.95 -1.14 -8.05
N ILE A 60 -7.09 -0.46 -7.98
CA ILE A 60 -7.97 -0.51 -6.83
C ILE A 60 -9.42 -0.78 -7.29
N HIS A 61 -10.07 -1.75 -6.64
CA HIS A 61 -11.51 -1.97 -6.88
C HIS A 61 -12.32 -1.08 -5.93
N LEU A 62 -13.02 -0.09 -6.50
CA LEU A 62 -13.81 0.92 -5.77
C LEU A 62 -15.13 1.15 -6.50
N ILE A 63 -16.22 1.25 -5.70
CA ILE A 63 -17.55 1.62 -6.24
C ILE A 63 -17.88 0.75 -7.47
N ARG A 64 -17.81 -0.58 -7.27
CA ARG A 64 -18.13 -1.62 -8.26
C ARG A 64 -17.29 -1.62 -9.55
N ARG A 65 -16.16 -0.90 -9.59
CA ARG A 65 -15.27 -0.84 -10.77
C ARG A 65 -13.81 -0.90 -10.36
N SER A 66 -13.00 -1.49 -11.23
CA SER A 66 -11.53 -1.43 -11.12
C SER A 66 -11.03 -0.12 -11.70
N ARG A 67 -10.16 0.56 -10.97
CA ARG A 67 -9.64 1.90 -11.28
C ARG A 67 -8.13 1.91 -11.19
N ALA A 68 -7.49 2.75 -11.99
CA ALA A 68 -6.06 3.00 -11.86
C ALA A 68 -5.81 4.12 -10.84
N VAL A 69 -4.84 3.90 -9.96
CA VAL A 69 -4.34 4.89 -9.00
C VAL A 69 -2.88 5.14 -9.28
N PHE A 70 -2.53 6.41 -9.40
CA PHE A 70 -1.17 6.88 -9.60
C PHE A 70 -0.64 7.46 -8.30
N THR A 71 0.58 7.09 -7.95
CA THR A 71 1.22 7.55 -6.72
C THR A 71 2.62 8.08 -7.01
N ASN A 72 3.01 9.09 -6.26
CA ASN A 72 4.41 9.49 -6.15
C ASN A 72 5.06 8.59 -5.10
N ILE A 73 5.91 7.67 -5.52
CA ILE A 73 6.53 6.68 -4.62
C ILE A 73 7.44 7.34 -3.58
N PRO A 74 8.39 8.23 -3.96
CA PRO A 74 9.26 8.88 -2.98
C PRO A 74 8.55 9.67 -1.89
N SER A 75 7.46 10.33 -2.24
CA SER A 75 6.71 11.22 -1.32
C SER A 75 5.45 10.58 -0.75
N CYS A 76 5.17 9.34 -1.10
CA CYS A 76 4.05 8.55 -0.59
C CYS A 76 2.67 9.20 -0.69
N PHE A 77 2.29 9.74 -1.85
CA PHE A 77 0.96 10.31 -2.03
C PHE A 77 0.30 9.92 -3.36
N VAL A 78 -1.02 10.02 -3.38
CA VAL A 78 -1.82 9.82 -4.59
C VAL A 78 -1.68 11.03 -5.50
N VAL A 79 -1.22 10.79 -6.73
CA VAL A 79 -1.09 11.79 -7.79
C VAL A 79 -2.42 11.94 -8.51
N GLU A 80 -3.04 10.80 -8.86
CA GLU A 80 -4.31 10.78 -9.58
C GLU A 80 -5.05 9.46 -9.37
N MET A 81 -6.37 9.50 -9.56
CA MET A 81 -7.26 8.35 -9.61
C MET A 81 -8.09 8.41 -10.89
N LEU A 82 -7.95 7.44 -11.77
CA LEU A 82 -8.70 7.39 -13.02
C LEU A 82 -10.04 6.68 -12.85
N PRO A 83 -11.06 7.01 -13.69
CA PRO A 83 -12.38 6.38 -13.62
C PRO A 83 -12.39 4.90 -13.98
N ASP A 84 -11.36 4.44 -14.69
CA ASP A 84 -11.14 3.05 -15.06
C ASP A 84 -9.64 2.72 -15.10
N ARG A 85 -9.29 1.48 -15.50
CA ARG A 85 -7.90 1.01 -15.64
C ARG A 85 -7.53 0.68 -17.09
N ASN A 86 -8.30 1.17 -18.06
CA ASN A 86 -8.08 0.83 -19.45
C ASN A 86 -6.78 1.43 -19.99
N LYS A 87 -6.12 0.71 -20.89
CA LYS A 87 -4.87 1.16 -21.51
C LYS A 87 -4.97 2.58 -22.07
N THR A 88 -6.04 2.87 -22.81
CA THR A 88 -6.26 4.17 -23.44
C THR A 88 -6.41 5.32 -22.44
N THR A 89 -7.12 5.08 -21.33
CA THR A 89 -7.30 6.08 -20.26
C THR A 89 -5.99 6.34 -19.55
N VAL A 90 -5.23 5.29 -19.25
CA VAL A 90 -3.92 5.37 -18.60
C VAL A 90 -2.89 6.05 -19.51
N ALA A 91 -2.81 5.64 -20.78
CA ALA A 91 -1.86 6.23 -21.75
C ALA A 91 -2.13 7.73 -21.97
N ARG A 92 -3.40 8.13 -22.09
CA ARG A 92 -3.79 9.55 -22.22
C ARG A 92 -3.30 10.34 -21.00
N PHE A 93 -3.61 9.88 -19.79
CA PHE A 93 -3.17 10.56 -18.56
C PHE A 93 -1.66 10.72 -18.51
N LEU A 94 -0.90 9.66 -18.83
CA LEU A 94 0.56 9.72 -18.85
C LEU A 94 1.10 10.67 -19.93
N SER A 95 0.45 10.73 -21.10
CA SER A 95 0.83 11.62 -22.19
C SER A 95 0.59 13.10 -21.85
N ASP A 96 -0.47 13.38 -21.09
CA ASP A 96 -0.89 14.73 -20.70
C ASP A 96 -0.13 15.26 -19.47
N LEU A 97 0.74 14.44 -18.83
CA LEU A 97 1.53 14.87 -17.70
C LEU A 97 2.50 16.00 -18.10
N PRO A 98 2.50 17.14 -17.38
CA PRO A 98 3.52 18.16 -17.55
C PRO A 98 4.88 17.56 -17.17
N ASP A 99 5.96 18.04 -17.81
CA ASP A 99 7.34 17.62 -17.49
C ASP A 99 7.53 16.09 -17.40
N LYS A 100 6.82 15.31 -18.21
CA LYS A 100 6.88 13.84 -18.21
C LYS A 100 8.29 13.26 -18.42
N TRP A 101 9.18 14.04 -18.99
CA TRP A 101 10.60 13.71 -19.14
C TRP A 101 11.35 13.55 -17.79
N ARG A 102 10.78 14.07 -16.69
CA ARG A 102 11.32 13.90 -15.32
C ARG A 102 11.09 12.49 -14.77
N ILE A 103 10.18 11.70 -15.37
CA ILE A 103 9.87 10.36 -14.90
C ILE A 103 11.04 9.44 -15.23
N ARG A 104 11.71 8.94 -14.20
CA ARG A 104 12.89 8.06 -14.29
C ARG A 104 12.54 6.58 -14.33
N CYS A 105 11.47 6.19 -13.66
CA CYS A 105 10.91 4.84 -13.74
C CYS A 105 9.44 4.79 -13.30
N VAL A 106 8.73 3.75 -13.74
CA VAL A 106 7.34 3.50 -13.37
C VAL A 106 7.22 2.12 -12.74
N ALA A 107 6.75 2.05 -11.49
CA ALA A 107 6.45 0.80 -10.82
C ALA A 107 4.99 0.41 -11.09
N ILE A 108 4.76 -0.85 -11.49
CA ILE A 108 3.43 -1.37 -11.82
C ILE A 108 3.20 -2.75 -11.19
N ASP A 109 1.94 -3.13 -11.09
CA ASP A 109 1.55 -4.52 -10.93
C ASP A 109 1.72 -5.29 -12.26
N MET A 110 1.77 -6.62 -12.23
CA MET A 110 1.89 -7.44 -13.44
C MET A 110 0.61 -7.42 -14.29
N TRP A 111 0.27 -6.24 -14.82
CA TRP A 111 -0.87 -6.01 -15.69
C TRP A 111 -0.43 -5.43 -17.03
N ARG A 112 -0.55 -6.22 -18.10
CA ARG A 112 -0.07 -5.89 -19.45
C ARG A 112 -0.54 -4.51 -19.95
N PRO A 113 -1.83 -4.14 -19.82
CA PRO A 113 -2.29 -2.83 -20.28
C PRO A 113 -1.57 -1.65 -19.64
N TYR A 114 -1.07 -1.77 -18.39
CA TYR A 114 -0.26 -0.70 -17.79
C TYR A 114 1.11 -0.61 -18.43
N GLN A 115 1.77 -1.75 -18.65
CA GLN A 115 3.07 -1.78 -19.32
C GLN A 115 2.97 -1.17 -20.73
N ASP A 116 1.93 -1.54 -21.49
CA ASP A 116 1.71 -1.06 -22.84
C ASP A 116 1.39 0.44 -22.86
N ALA A 117 0.60 0.94 -21.90
CA ALA A 117 0.31 2.36 -21.74
C ALA A 117 1.58 3.17 -21.42
N VAL A 118 2.44 2.64 -20.52
CA VAL A 118 3.72 3.31 -20.18
C VAL A 118 4.65 3.34 -21.38
N ARG A 119 4.80 2.23 -22.11
CA ARG A 119 5.64 2.18 -23.32
C ARG A 119 5.19 3.14 -24.42
N GLU A 120 3.88 3.31 -24.55
CA GLU A 120 3.28 4.22 -25.54
C GLU A 120 3.47 5.70 -25.14
N ALA A 121 3.17 6.05 -23.90
CA ALA A 121 3.17 7.43 -23.42
C ALA A 121 4.55 7.96 -23.01
N LEU A 122 5.41 7.06 -22.51
CA LEU A 122 6.72 7.33 -21.92
C LEU A 122 7.79 6.42 -22.54
N PRO A 123 8.09 6.56 -23.85
CA PRO A 123 9.06 5.70 -24.52
C PRO A 123 10.44 5.82 -23.86
N GLY A 124 11.08 4.67 -23.62
CA GLY A 124 12.39 4.59 -22.97
C GLY A 124 12.38 4.62 -21.45
N VAL A 125 11.26 4.92 -20.81
CA VAL A 125 11.17 4.91 -19.35
C VAL A 125 11.08 3.45 -18.85
N PRO A 126 11.97 3.02 -17.91
CA PRO A 126 11.95 1.68 -17.34
C PRO A 126 10.66 1.38 -16.59
N VAL A 127 10.13 0.19 -16.81
CA VAL A 127 9.00 -0.37 -16.05
C VAL A 127 9.54 -1.36 -15.03
N VAL A 128 9.17 -1.18 -13.77
CA VAL A 128 9.53 -2.06 -12.66
C VAL A 128 8.29 -2.78 -12.15
N VAL A 129 8.35 -4.10 -12.04
CA VAL A 129 7.31 -4.87 -11.35
C VAL A 129 7.57 -4.86 -9.86
N ASP A 130 6.52 -4.56 -9.09
CA ASP A 130 6.62 -4.56 -7.64
C ASP A 130 6.98 -5.94 -7.08
N LYS A 131 8.09 -6.00 -6.33
CA LYS A 131 8.60 -7.24 -5.75
C LYS A 131 7.57 -7.95 -4.86
N PHE A 132 6.72 -7.22 -4.16
CA PHE A 132 5.73 -7.82 -3.26
C PHE A 132 4.70 -8.64 -4.03
N HIS A 133 4.34 -8.23 -5.24
CA HIS A 133 3.45 -9.01 -6.10
C HIS A 133 4.08 -10.33 -6.52
N VAL A 134 5.37 -10.33 -6.85
CA VAL A 134 6.10 -11.53 -7.22
C VAL A 134 6.30 -12.46 -6.01
N LEU A 135 6.73 -11.92 -4.86
CA LEU A 135 6.89 -12.68 -3.62
C LEU A 135 5.56 -13.27 -3.13
N LYS A 136 4.45 -12.56 -3.33
CA LYS A 136 3.10 -13.05 -3.02
C LYS A 136 2.73 -14.27 -3.86
N MET A 137 3.22 -14.38 -5.11
CA MET A 137 3.00 -15.57 -5.94
C MET A 137 3.73 -16.79 -5.40
N ALA A 138 4.95 -16.64 -4.88
CA ALA A 138 5.65 -17.73 -4.20
C ALA A 138 4.90 -18.22 -2.96
N ASN A 139 4.36 -17.29 -2.16
CA ASN A 139 3.50 -17.63 -1.04
C ASN A 139 2.20 -18.32 -1.48
N ALA A 140 1.59 -17.87 -2.56
CA ALA A 140 0.37 -18.48 -3.10
C ALA A 140 0.60 -19.92 -3.59
N ALA A 141 1.75 -20.19 -4.22
CA ALA A 141 2.16 -21.53 -4.63
C ALA A 141 2.25 -22.49 -3.43
N LEU A 142 2.93 -22.06 -2.37
CA LEU A 142 3.04 -22.83 -1.13
C LEU A 142 1.68 -23.02 -0.44
N ASP A 143 0.82 -21.99 -0.39
CA ASP A 143 -0.52 -22.09 0.22
C ASP A 143 -1.45 -23.00 -0.59
N ALA A 144 -1.35 -23.02 -1.92
CA ALA A 144 -2.07 -23.93 -2.78
C ALA A 144 -1.69 -25.38 -2.47
N LEU A 145 -0.38 -25.67 -2.40
CA LEU A 145 0.11 -26.99 -2.06
C LEU A 145 -0.33 -27.43 -0.66
N ARG A 146 -0.25 -26.52 0.34
CA ARG A 146 -0.75 -26.76 1.70
C ARG A 146 -2.24 -27.15 1.69
N LYS A 147 -3.06 -26.49 0.86
CA LYS A 147 -4.49 -26.81 0.73
C LYS A 147 -4.70 -28.20 0.13
N THR A 148 -3.92 -28.56 -0.89
CA THR A 148 -3.96 -29.89 -1.53
C THR A 148 -3.61 -30.97 -0.50
N VAL A 149 -2.49 -30.84 0.20
CA VAL A 149 -2.08 -31.75 1.28
C VAL A 149 -3.14 -31.81 2.38
N GLY A 150 -3.64 -30.64 2.80
CA GLY A 150 -4.68 -30.56 3.84
C GLY A 150 -5.99 -31.24 3.45
N GLY A 151 -6.30 -31.33 2.15
CA GLY A 151 -7.49 -32.01 1.64
C GLY A 151 -7.50 -33.53 1.90
N THR A 152 -6.33 -34.15 1.99
CA THR A 152 -6.16 -35.60 2.21
C THR A 152 -6.06 -35.97 3.70
N LEU A 153 -6.06 -34.99 4.60
CA LEU A 153 -5.81 -35.21 6.03
C LEU A 153 -7.08 -35.31 6.86
N HIS A 154 -6.97 -36.04 8.00
CA HIS A 154 -8.00 -36.05 9.03
C HIS A 154 -8.31 -34.61 9.52
N PRO A 155 -9.58 -34.27 9.88
CA PRO A 155 -10.00 -32.92 10.21
C PRO A 155 -9.16 -32.17 11.25
N GLU A 156 -8.60 -32.86 12.24
CA GLU A 156 -7.75 -32.25 13.28
C GLU A 156 -6.42 -31.77 12.72
N LYS A 157 -5.72 -32.62 11.94
CA LYS A 157 -4.46 -32.25 11.28
C LYS A 157 -4.68 -31.13 10.27
N ARG A 158 -5.79 -31.20 9.52
CA ARG A 158 -6.21 -30.14 8.59
C ARG A 158 -6.42 -28.82 9.31
N ARG A 159 -7.12 -28.81 10.46
CA ARG A 159 -7.33 -27.58 11.27
C ARG A 159 -6.02 -26.99 11.77
N SER A 160 -5.05 -27.83 12.18
CA SER A 160 -3.73 -27.38 12.59
C SER A 160 -2.99 -26.67 11.43
N LEU A 161 -2.94 -27.29 10.22
CA LEU A 161 -2.34 -26.65 9.03
C LEU A 161 -3.04 -25.35 8.65
N MET A 162 -4.35 -25.22 8.85
CA MET A 162 -5.09 -23.97 8.59
C MET A 162 -4.77 -22.89 9.62
N ARG A 163 -4.79 -23.21 10.92
CA ARG A 163 -4.59 -22.27 12.01
C ARG A 163 -3.21 -21.59 11.93
N TYR A 164 -2.19 -22.38 11.65
CA TYR A 164 -0.80 -21.92 11.65
C TYR A 164 -0.21 -21.68 10.26
N ARG A 165 -1.07 -21.52 9.23
CA ARG A 165 -0.63 -21.25 7.84
C ARG A 165 0.39 -20.10 7.72
N HIS A 166 0.28 -19.10 8.61
CA HIS A 166 1.18 -17.94 8.62
C HIS A 166 2.63 -18.34 8.88
N VAL A 167 2.90 -19.44 9.58
CA VAL A 167 4.25 -19.95 9.82
C VAL A 167 4.92 -20.36 8.50
N LEU A 168 4.18 -21.01 7.59
CA LEU A 168 4.70 -21.37 6.26
C LEU A 168 4.96 -20.14 5.39
N LEU A 169 4.12 -19.10 5.50
CA LEU A 169 4.17 -17.91 4.63
C LEU A 169 5.20 -16.88 5.10
N LYS A 170 5.51 -16.82 6.39
CA LYS A 170 6.58 -15.95 6.90
C LYS A 170 7.94 -16.35 6.34
N ARG A 171 8.85 -15.38 6.26
CA ARG A 171 10.25 -15.64 5.97
C ARG A 171 10.88 -16.40 7.15
N PHE A 172 11.69 -17.41 6.86
CA PHE A 172 12.32 -18.26 7.92
C PHE A 172 13.06 -17.43 8.99
N ALA A 173 13.80 -16.42 8.55
CA ALA A 173 14.53 -15.51 9.45
C ALA A 173 13.62 -14.75 10.43
N SER A 174 12.33 -14.56 10.10
CA SER A 174 11.34 -13.86 10.93
C SER A 174 10.54 -14.80 11.85
N LEU A 175 10.88 -16.09 11.89
CA LEU A 175 10.21 -17.08 12.75
C LEU A 175 10.84 -17.11 14.13
N ASN A 176 9.99 -17.10 15.18
CA ASN A 176 10.43 -17.38 16.54
C ASN A 176 10.70 -18.89 16.74
N GLU A 177 11.29 -19.27 17.87
CA GLU A 177 11.68 -20.67 18.16
C GLU A 177 10.48 -21.64 18.10
N VAL A 178 9.34 -21.24 18.65
CA VAL A 178 8.11 -22.09 18.64
C VAL A 178 7.65 -22.32 17.21
N GLN A 179 7.69 -21.27 16.37
CA GLN A 179 7.31 -21.37 14.96
C GLN A 179 8.28 -22.24 14.17
N ARG A 180 9.61 -22.15 14.45
CA ARG A 180 10.65 -22.99 13.82
C ARG A 180 10.44 -24.47 14.19
N LYS A 181 10.27 -24.81 15.47
CA LYS A 181 10.00 -26.17 15.92
C LYS A 181 8.77 -26.76 15.21
N ARG A 182 7.69 -25.97 15.09
CA ARG A 182 6.48 -26.39 14.37
C ARG A 182 6.73 -26.61 12.87
N LEU A 183 7.51 -25.73 12.23
CA LEU A 183 7.88 -25.91 10.84
C LEU A 183 8.69 -27.19 10.62
N ASP A 184 9.62 -27.51 11.54
CA ASP A 184 10.41 -28.73 11.50
C ASP A 184 9.53 -29.99 11.66
N GLU A 185 8.57 -29.95 12.59
CA GLU A 185 7.60 -31.04 12.77
C GLU A 185 6.76 -31.26 11.50
N TRP A 186 6.34 -30.17 10.86
CA TRP A 186 5.60 -30.27 9.60
C TRP A 186 6.48 -30.78 8.46
N GLY A 187 7.74 -30.38 8.41
CA GLY A 187 8.69 -30.88 7.44
C GLY A 187 8.88 -32.40 7.52
N LYS A 188 8.92 -32.94 8.75
CA LYS A 188 8.99 -34.39 8.99
C LYS A 188 7.71 -35.11 8.58
N ASN A 189 6.55 -34.53 8.86
CA ASN A 189 5.24 -35.14 8.58
C ASN A 189 4.78 -34.95 7.12
N PHE A 190 5.22 -33.89 6.49
CA PHE A 190 4.83 -33.48 5.12
C PHE A 190 6.05 -33.04 4.31
N PRO A 191 6.90 -33.96 3.86
CA PRO A 191 8.14 -33.64 3.15
C PRO A 191 7.93 -32.72 1.94
N VAL A 192 6.81 -32.87 1.23
CA VAL A 192 6.48 -32.02 0.07
C VAL A 192 6.27 -30.54 0.48
N LEU A 193 5.72 -30.28 1.66
CA LEU A 193 5.59 -28.89 2.18
C LEU A 193 6.95 -28.33 2.62
N ALA A 194 7.84 -29.16 3.15
CA ALA A 194 9.22 -28.75 3.45
C ALA A 194 9.98 -28.35 2.19
N LYS A 195 9.89 -29.18 1.11
CA LYS A 195 10.45 -28.85 -0.20
C LYS A 195 9.93 -27.52 -0.74
N ALA A 196 8.61 -27.30 -0.70
CA ALA A 196 8.00 -26.09 -1.19
C ALA A 196 8.35 -24.85 -0.34
N HIS A 197 8.43 -25.01 1.00
CA HIS A 197 8.90 -23.94 1.88
C HIS A 197 10.35 -23.57 1.58
N HIS A 198 11.22 -24.56 1.41
CA HIS A 198 12.61 -24.32 1.02
C HIS A 198 12.71 -23.60 -0.34
N ALA A 199 11.95 -24.07 -1.34
CA ALA A 199 11.90 -23.41 -2.65
C ALA A 199 11.44 -21.95 -2.54
N LYS A 200 10.44 -21.65 -1.72
CA LYS A 200 9.98 -20.27 -1.44
C LYS A 200 11.09 -19.42 -0.79
N GLU A 201 11.80 -19.95 0.20
CA GLU A 201 12.91 -19.22 0.85
C GLU A 201 14.04 -18.93 -0.13
N ARG A 202 14.45 -19.91 -0.93
CA ARG A 202 15.44 -19.74 -2.00
C ARG A 202 15.00 -18.70 -3.03
N PHE A 203 13.70 -18.65 -3.35
CA PHE A 203 13.15 -17.62 -4.23
C PHE A 203 13.25 -16.22 -3.59
N TYR A 204 13.04 -16.10 -2.29
CA TYR A 204 13.18 -14.84 -1.57
C TYR A 204 14.62 -14.32 -1.56
N GLU A 205 15.62 -15.23 -1.48
CA GLU A 205 17.05 -14.90 -1.55
C GLU A 205 17.45 -14.27 -2.90
N ILE A 206 16.68 -14.48 -3.97
CA ILE A 206 16.90 -13.80 -5.25
C ILE A 206 16.81 -12.28 -5.05
N TYR A 207 15.82 -11.82 -4.26
CA TYR A 207 15.62 -10.39 -3.99
C TYR A 207 16.65 -9.77 -3.04
N ASP A 208 17.47 -10.60 -2.38
CA ASP A 208 18.62 -10.15 -1.59
C ASP A 208 19.88 -9.97 -2.48
N ALA A 209 19.81 -10.28 -3.78
CA ALA A 209 20.94 -10.10 -4.69
C ALA A 209 21.36 -8.62 -4.79
N PRO A 210 22.65 -8.31 -4.82
CA PRO A 210 23.15 -6.94 -4.92
C PRO A 210 22.97 -6.33 -6.30
N SER A 211 22.90 -7.14 -7.36
CA SER A 211 22.82 -6.71 -8.76
C SER A 211 21.83 -7.53 -9.57
N ARG A 212 21.46 -7.00 -10.73
CA ARG A 212 20.61 -7.67 -11.71
C ARG A 212 21.23 -8.98 -12.21
N SER A 213 22.52 -8.98 -12.51
CA SER A 213 23.24 -10.17 -12.98
C SER A 213 23.22 -11.30 -11.95
N GLU A 214 23.46 -10.98 -10.68
CA GLU A 214 23.41 -11.95 -9.60
C GLU A 214 21.96 -12.45 -9.37
N ALA A 215 20.96 -11.59 -9.44
CA ALA A 215 19.56 -11.98 -9.34
C ALA A 215 19.18 -12.95 -10.48
N THR A 216 19.62 -12.67 -11.70
CA THR A 216 19.39 -13.54 -12.87
C THR A 216 20.04 -14.91 -12.67
N ARG A 217 21.28 -14.94 -12.17
CA ARG A 217 21.99 -16.19 -11.88
C ARG A 217 21.23 -17.01 -10.83
N ARG A 218 20.86 -16.37 -9.70
CA ARG A 218 20.11 -17.05 -8.62
C ARG A 218 18.75 -17.56 -9.08
N TYR A 219 18.07 -16.82 -9.95
CA TYR A 219 16.79 -17.27 -10.50
C TYR A 219 16.96 -18.51 -11.37
N LYS A 220 17.97 -18.53 -12.26
CA LYS A 220 18.27 -19.70 -13.10
C LYS A 220 18.59 -20.93 -12.26
N GLU A 221 19.47 -20.78 -11.27
CA GLU A 221 19.80 -21.85 -10.33
C GLU A 221 18.56 -22.34 -9.55
N TRP A 222 17.68 -21.41 -9.16
CA TRP A 222 16.45 -21.75 -8.47
C TRP A 222 15.49 -22.54 -9.37
N ASP A 223 15.30 -22.12 -10.61
CA ASP A 223 14.42 -22.78 -11.58
C ASP A 223 14.95 -24.18 -11.97
N GLU A 224 16.25 -24.32 -12.22
CA GLU A 224 16.89 -25.58 -12.55
C GLU A 224 16.83 -26.59 -11.40
N ASN A 225 16.97 -26.13 -10.15
CA ASN A 225 16.94 -26.96 -8.96
C ASN A 225 15.55 -27.11 -8.32
N LEU A 226 14.51 -26.63 -8.98
CA LEU A 226 13.14 -26.74 -8.46
C LEU A 226 12.66 -28.19 -8.58
N ASP A 227 12.39 -28.83 -7.42
CA ASP A 227 11.97 -30.24 -7.35
C ASP A 227 10.74 -30.50 -8.24
N PRO A 228 10.76 -31.52 -9.13
CA PRO A 228 9.64 -31.83 -10.01
C PRO A 228 8.30 -32.04 -9.29
N GLU A 229 8.32 -32.55 -8.04
CA GLU A 229 7.12 -32.83 -7.26
C GLU A 229 6.35 -31.55 -6.92
N ILE A 230 7.05 -30.41 -6.75
CA ILE A 230 6.44 -29.12 -6.39
C ILE A 230 6.38 -28.14 -7.56
N ARG A 231 7.06 -28.42 -8.67
CA ARG A 231 7.19 -27.52 -9.82
C ARG A 231 5.83 -27.03 -10.36
N THR A 232 4.86 -27.95 -10.44
CA THR A 232 3.50 -27.59 -10.88
C THR A 232 2.85 -26.54 -9.97
N SER A 233 3.07 -26.62 -8.66
CA SER A 233 2.53 -25.62 -7.70
C SER A 233 3.13 -24.22 -7.90
N PHE A 234 4.39 -24.14 -8.37
CA PHE A 234 5.06 -22.89 -8.70
C PHE A 234 4.84 -22.44 -10.17
N GLY A 235 4.07 -23.18 -10.96
CA GLY A 235 3.86 -22.92 -12.39
C GLY A 235 3.40 -21.48 -12.71
N ALA A 236 2.50 -20.93 -11.93
CA ALA A 236 2.06 -19.54 -12.10
C ALA A 236 3.20 -18.52 -11.89
N LEU A 237 4.10 -18.76 -10.92
CA LEU A 237 5.27 -17.93 -10.66
C LEU A 237 6.28 -18.03 -11.80
N LEU A 238 6.55 -19.25 -12.29
CA LEU A 238 7.44 -19.51 -13.43
C LEU A 238 6.94 -18.79 -14.68
N THR A 239 5.67 -18.93 -15.00
CA THR A 239 5.03 -18.25 -16.14
C THR A 239 5.08 -16.72 -15.99
N ALA A 240 4.81 -16.21 -14.77
CA ALA A 240 4.92 -14.78 -14.53
C ALA A 240 6.34 -14.27 -14.73
N PHE A 241 7.34 -15.00 -14.22
CA PHE A 241 8.73 -14.62 -14.40
C PHE A 241 9.15 -14.63 -15.87
N GLN A 242 8.79 -15.66 -16.63
CA GLN A 242 9.06 -15.74 -18.07
C GLN A 242 8.43 -14.56 -18.83
N ASN A 243 7.19 -14.20 -18.52
CA ASN A 243 6.46 -13.13 -19.21
C ASN A 243 6.90 -11.72 -18.81
N TRP A 244 7.49 -11.56 -17.62
CA TRP A 244 7.80 -10.28 -17.00
C TRP A 244 9.27 -10.17 -16.55
N GLU A 245 10.16 -11.02 -17.07
CA GLU A 245 11.58 -11.09 -16.66
C GLU A 245 12.23 -9.71 -16.63
N GLY A 246 12.15 -8.96 -17.73
CA GLY A 246 12.76 -7.64 -17.84
C GLY A 246 12.27 -6.66 -16.75
N PRO A 247 10.95 -6.44 -16.61
CA PRO A 247 10.37 -5.59 -15.54
C PRO A 247 10.60 -6.11 -14.12
N ILE A 248 10.62 -7.43 -13.88
CA ILE A 248 10.94 -8.01 -12.58
C ILE A 248 12.40 -7.72 -12.21
N LEU A 249 13.32 -7.98 -13.15
CA LEU A 249 14.74 -7.75 -12.93
C LEU A 249 15.13 -6.27 -12.91
N ALA A 250 14.32 -5.36 -13.49
CA ALA A 250 14.52 -3.93 -13.39
C ALA A 250 14.45 -3.42 -11.93
N TYR A 251 13.82 -4.17 -11.02
CA TYR A 251 13.87 -3.88 -9.58
C TYR A 251 15.32 -3.76 -9.06
N PHE A 252 16.25 -4.56 -9.57
CA PHE A 252 17.64 -4.56 -9.10
C PHE A 252 18.43 -3.35 -9.56
N ASP A 253 18.01 -2.72 -10.64
CA ASP A 253 18.60 -1.49 -11.17
C ASP A 253 18.04 -0.24 -10.47
N HIS A 254 16.73 -0.27 -10.09
CA HIS A 254 16.04 0.91 -9.58
C HIS A 254 15.66 0.82 -8.09
N ARG A 255 15.58 -0.36 -7.49
CA ARG A 255 15.23 -0.64 -6.08
C ARG A 255 13.92 0.01 -5.63
N VAL A 256 12.95 0.12 -6.54
CA VAL A 256 11.65 0.75 -6.30
C VAL A 256 10.62 -0.30 -5.89
N THR A 257 9.78 0.02 -4.91
CA THR A 257 8.66 -0.82 -4.47
C THR A 257 7.36 -0.02 -4.37
N ASN A 258 6.23 -0.69 -4.55
CA ASN A 258 4.89 -0.11 -4.42
C ASN A 258 4.32 -0.15 -2.99
N ALA A 259 5.13 -0.37 -1.96
CA ALA A 259 4.67 -0.43 -0.57
C ALA A 259 3.84 0.80 -0.17
N CYS A 260 4.29 1.97 -0.62
CA CYS A 260 3.59 3.23 -0.42
C CYS A 260 2.20 3.25 -1.09
N THR A 261 2.09 2.63 -2.26
CA THR A 261 0.84 2.57 -3.01
C THR A 261 -0.18 1.66 -2.34
N GLU A 262 0.26 0.58 -1.67
CA GLU A 262 -0.62 -0.24 -0.84
C GLU A 262 -1.18 0.56 0.36
N SER A 263 -0.34 1.35 1.03
CA SER A 263 -0.77 2.30 2.07
C SER A 263 -1.80 3.30 1.55
N ALA A 264 -1.57 3.87 0.37
CA ALA A 264 -2.51 4.77 -0.29
C ALA A 264 -3.85 4.08 -0.59
N ASN A 265 -3.82 2.84 -1.10
CA ASN A 265 -5.02 2.03 -1.33
C ASN A 265 -5.82 1.77 -0.05
N ASN A 266 -5.15 1.53 1.08
CA ASN A 266 -5.81 1.36 2.37
C ASN A 266 -6.46 2.67 2.84
N LEU A 267 -5.79 3.81 2.68
CA LEU A 267 -6.35 5.14 2.95
C LEU A 267 -7.59 5.42 2.09
N ILE A 268 -7.52 5.17 0.78
CA ILE A 268 -8.63 5.36 -0.15
C ILE A 268 -9.85 4.53 0.29
N ARG A 269 -9.65 3.25 0.64
CA ARG A 269 -10.71 2.38 1.16
C ARG A 269 -11.29 2.87 2.49
N ALA A 270 -10.46 3.41 3.38
CA ALA A 270 -10.92 3.99 4.64
C ALA A 270 -11.82 5.21 4.39
N VAL A 271 -11.40 6.14 3.54
CA VAL A 271 -12.19 7.33 3.16
C VAL A 271 -13.50 6.93 2.47
N GLN A 272 -13.46 5.91 1.58
CA GLN A 272 -14.68 5.40 0.94
C GLN A 272 -15.68 4.85 1.97
N ARG A 273 -15.21 4.06 2.94
CA ARG A 273 -16.06 3.48 3.99
C ARG A 273 -16.68 4.56 4.89
N MET A 274 -15.93 5.60 5.24
CA MET A 274 -16.46 6.73 6.00
C MET A 274 -17.62 7.43 5.29
N GLY A 275 -17.57 7.51 3.98
CA GLY A 275 -18.53 8.25 3.16
C GLY A 275 -19.86 7.57 2.91
N ARG A 276 -20.01 6.27 3.20
CA ARG A 276 -21.26 5.49 3.06
C ARG A 276 -22.03 5.75 1.75
N GLY A 277 -21.34 5.91 0.62
CA GLY A 277 -22.00 6.15 -0.68
C GLY A 277 -21.43 7.33 -1.47
N TYR A 278 -20.20 7.75 -1.21
CA TYR A 278 -19.54 8.75 -2.06
C TYR A 278 -19.53 8.30 -3.52
N SER A 279 -19.85 9.26 -4.41
CA SER A 279 -19.53 9.10 -5.82
C SER A 279 -18.01 9.03 -6.02
N PHE A 280 -17.57 8.50 -7.16
CA PHE A 280 -16.16 8.46 -7.48
C PHE A 280 -15.52 9.86 -7.46
N ASP A 281 -16.20 10.87 -8.00
CA ASP A 281 -15.68 12.24 -8.09
C ASP A 281 -15.46 12.86 -6.70
N VAL A 282 -16.40 12.64 -5.76
CA VAL A 282 -16.23 13.09 -4.37
C VAL A 282 -15.06 12.39 -3.71
N LEU A 283 -14.96 11.06 -3.87
CA LEU A 283 -13.87 10.28 -3.30
C LEU A 283 -12.53 10.73 -3.88
N ARG A 284 -12.42 10.83 -5.21
CA ARG A 284 -11.23 11.31 -5.91
C ARG A 284 -10.82 12.71 -5.42
N THR A 285 -11.75 13.64 -5.41
CA THR A 285 -11.54 15.02 -4.95
C THR A 285 -10.99 15.05 -3.51
N ARG A 286 -11.59 14.27 -2.60
CA ARG A 286 -11.12 14.19 -1.21
C ARG A 286 -9.72 13.63 -1.10
N ILE A 287 -9.41 12.57 -1.82
CA ILE A 287 -8.07 11.97 -1.79
C ILE A 287 -7.01 12.94 -2.33
N LEU A 288 -7.29 13.60 -3.44
CA LEU A 288 -6.33 14.50 -4.08
C LEU A 288 -6.15 15.81 -3.31
N LEU A 289 -7.25 16.41 -2.84
CA LEU A 289 -7.20 17.75 -2.23
C LEU A 289 -6.94 17.75 -0.72
N ASN A 290 -7.32 16.69 0.00
CA ASN A 290 -7.04 16.60 1.44
C ASN A 290 -5.54 16.63 1.76
N ARG A 291 -4.71 16.22 0.82
CA ARG A 291 -3.26 16.28 0.89
C ARG A 291 -2.71 17.70 1.07
N HIS A 292 -3.27 18.68 0.37
CA HIS A 292 -2.78 20.06 0.44
C HIS A 292 -3.10 20.72 1.79
N GLY A 293 -4.12 20.23 2.51
CA GLY A 293 -4.33 20.53 3.91
C GLY A 293 -3.31 19.88 4.84
N ALA A 294 -2.83 18.68 4.50
CA ALA A 294 -1.87 17.93 5.31
C ALA A 294 -0.41 18.40 5.12
N HIS A 295 -0.03 18.87 3.91
CA HIS A 295 1.31 19.42 3.67
C HIS A 295 1.56 20.80 4.33
N ARG A 296 0.53 21.56 4.64
CA ARG A 296 0.65 22.78 5.45
C ARG A 296 0.69 22.49 6.94
N MET A 297 0.23 21.33 7.39
CA MET A 297 0.55 20.81 8.71
C MET A 297 1.89 20.09 8.57
N LYS A 298 2.98 20.74 9.01
CA LYS A 298 4.19 20.01 9.38
C LYS A 298 3.72 18.77 10.11
N PRO A 299 4.27 17.54 9.81
CA PRO A 299 3.89 16.38 10.59
C PRO A 299 3.96 16.79 12.04
N PHE A 300 2.87 16.59 12.78
CA PHE A 300 2.85 16.86 14.21
C PHE A 300 4.00 16.00 14.75
N ARG A 301 5.17 16.63 14.88
CA ARG A 301 6.21 16.08 15.72
C ARG A 301 5.53 15.99 17.07
N ARG A 302 5.43 14.79 17.62
CA ARG A 302 4.95 14.48 18.94
C ARG A 302 5.16 15.71 19.81
N TYR A 303 4.11 16.28 20.34
CA TYR A 303 4.02 17.42 21.25
C TYR A 303 5.40 17.99 21.58
N ASP A 304 5.87 18.96 20.81
CA ASP A 304 7.07 19.67 21.18
C ASP A 304 6.65 20.66 22.27
N LYS A 305 6.81 20.25 23.53
CA LYS A 305 6.52 21.07 24.71
C LYS A 305 7.10 22.49 24.62
N ARG A 306 8.15 22.67 23.81
CA ARG A 306 8.77 23.98 23.55
C ARG A 306 7.89 24.96 22.78
N ASN A 307 6.95 24.49 21.96
CA ASN A 307 6.02 25.35 21.22
C ASN A 307 4.77 25.75 22.03
N LEU A 308 4.41 24.98 23.07
CA LEU A 308 3.34 25.36 24.00
C LEU A 308 3.75 26.51 24.93
N VAL A 309 5.03 26.54 25.33
CA VAL A 309 5.55 27.62 26.22
C VAL A 309 5.66 28.96 25.48
N ALA A 310 5.77 28.94 24.14
CA ALA A 310 5.84 30.20 23.35
C ALA A 310 4.47 30.87 23.12
N GLU A 311 3.36 30.11 23.20
CA GLU A 311 2.00 30.67 23.09
C GLU A 311 1.40 31.05 24.45
N GLU A 312 1.91 30.54 25.57
CA GLU A 312 1.50 30.90 26.92
C GLU A 312 2.11 32.23 27.44
N GLY A 313 2.92 32.91 26.64
CA GLY A 313 3.55 34.19 26.97
C GLY A 313 2.64 35.41 27.01
N MET A 314 1.32 35.24 26.82
CA MET A 314 0.34 36.34 27.03
C MET A 314 -0.76 35.88 27.98
N GLY A 315 -0.53 36.09 29.26
CA GLY A 315 -1.59 36.32 30.23
C GLY A 315 -1.81 35.24 31.29
N TYR A 316 -1.62 35.65 32.51
CA TYR A 316 -1.97 35.08 33.82
C TYR A 316 -1.03 34.02 34.40
N GLY A 317 -0.13 34.49 35.26
CA GLY A 317 0.73 33.67 36.08
C GLY A 317 -0.03 32.79 37.06
N LEU A 318 0.25 31.51 37.04
CA LEU A 318 0.07 30.57 38.13
C LEU A 318 1.42 29.90 38.43
N PRO A 319 1.71 29.60 39.70
CA PRO A 319 3.04 29.17 40.11
C PRO A 319 3.36 27.75 39.64
N SER A 320 4.58 27.57 39.19
CA SER A 320 5.18 26.27 38.79
C SER A 320 5.28 25.33 39.98
N THR A 321 4.43 24.32 40.03
CA THR A 321 4.71 23.07 40.75
C THR A 321 5.36 22.10 39.79
N GLU A 322 6.59 21.70 40.09
CA GLU A 322 7.26 20.60 39.44
C GLU A 322 6.43 19.32 39.64
N MET A 323 5.72 18.91 38.61
CA MET A 323 5.16 17.57 38.53
C MET A 323 6.08 16.75 37.63
N GLU A 324 6.67 15.71 38.19
CA GLU A 324 7.27 14.63 37.42
C GLU A 324 6.28 14.12 36.39
N SER A 325 6.63 14.21 35.12
CA SER A 325 5.78 13.82 34.01
C SER A 325 5.87 12.31 33.79
N GLU A 326 4.88 11.57 34.27
CA GLU A 326 4.56 10.28 33.67
C GLU A 326 4.16 10.52 32.20
N GLU A 327 4.83 9.82 31.27
CA GLU A 327 4.44 9.86 29.85
C GLU A 327 3.10 9.15 29.66
N ILE A 328 2.03 9.93 29.59
CA ILE A 328 0.73 9.40 29.16
C ILE A 328 0.73 9.37 27.64
N SER A 329 0.94 8.18 27.08
CA SER A 329 0.76 7.92 25.65
C SER A 329 -0.73 7.91 25.31
N LEU A 330 -1.24 8.99 24.73
CA LEU A 330 -2.60 9.06 24.19
C LEU A 330 -2.57 8.72 22.69
N GLY A 331 -2.70 7.44 22.38
CA GLY A 331 -2.80 6.92 21.02
C GLY A 331 -2.33 5.47 20.95
N VAL A 332 -3.00 4.65 20.15
CA VAL A 332 -2.54 3.28 19.89
C VAL A 332 -1.34 3.39 18.95
N ASP A 333 -0.15 3.24 19.48
CA ASP A 333 1.07 3.08 18.70
C ASP A 333 0.98 1.72 17.99
N THR A 334 1.17 1.72 16.68
CA THR A 334 1.17 0.47 15.89
C THR A 334 2.30 -0.49 16.32
N SER A 335 3.36 0.01 16.92
CA SER A 335 4.39 -0.80 17.56
C SER A 335 3.87 -1.53 18.79
N THR A 336 2.98 -0.90 19.58
CA THR A 336 2.33 -1.53 20.73
C THR A 336 1.36 -2.64 20.29
N LEU A 337 0.64 -2.47 19.19
CA LEU A 337 -0.20 -3.53 18.60
C LEU A 337 0.63 -4.70 18.07
N LEU A 338 1.78 -4.44 17.48
CA LEU A 338 2.72 -5.47 17.06
C LEU A 338 3.28 -6.23 18.27
N ASP A 339 3.69 -5.52 19.32
CA ASP A 339 4.20 -6.09 20.57
C ASP A 339 3.13 -6.94 21.31
N LEU A 340 1.88 -6.48 21.36
CA LEU A 340 0.76 -7.21 21.99
C LEU A 340 0.37 -8.44 21.16
N THR A 341 0.46 -8.35 19.82
CA THR A 341 0.25 -9.50 18.93
C THR A 341 1.38 -10.51 19.05
N GLU A 342 2.62 -10.06 19.27
CA GLU A 342 3.79 -10.91 19.50
C GLU A 342 3.75 -11.59 20.86
N LYS A 343 3.17 -10.95 21.89
CA LYS A 343 2.97 -11.51 23.24
C LYS A 343 1.75 -12.42 23.35
N GLY A 344 0.92 -12.46 22.31
CA GLY A 344 -0.28 -13.32 22.30
C GLY A 344 -1.40 -12.84 23.23
N GLU A 345 -1.42 -11.55 23.58
CA GLU A 345 -2.41 -10.94 24.45
C GLU A 345 -3.63 -10.37 23.68
N ILE A 346 -3.59 -10.41 22.34
CA ILE A 346 -4.74 -10.11 21.44
C ILE A 346 -4.77 -11.14 20.30
#